data_f3eb04120a3d6fc1e44ee52848d413ef
#
_entry.id   f3eb04120a3d6fc1e44ee52848d413ef
#
_cell.length_a   1.000
_cell.length_b   1.000
_cell.length_c   1.000
_cell.angle_alpha   90.00
_cell.angle_beta   90.00
_cell.angle_gamma   90.00
#
_symmetry.space_group_name_H-M   'P 1'
#
loop_
_entity.id
_entity.type
_entity.pdbx_description
1 polymer ?
#
loop_
_entity_poly.entity_id
_entity_poly.type
_entity_poly.pdbx_seq_one_letter_code
_entity_poly.pdbx_strand_id
1 'polypeptide(L)' 'MKRQVAELSVNIAGKLLEQELEATGKQKAIIDRYLQEVNFN' A
#
# COMPACT_ATOMS: atom_id res chain seq x y z
N MET A 1 -23.65 -18.77 8.05
CA MET A 1 -22.92 -18.16 9.15
C MET A 1 -21.43 -18.22 8.96
N LYS A 2 -20.85 -19.38 8.71
CA LYS A 2 -19.42 -19.47 8.40
C LYS A 2 -19.05 -18.65 7.16
N ARG A 3 -19.94 -18.62 6.18
CA ARG A 3 -19.73 -17.89 4.93
C ARG A 3 -19.62 -16.39 5.15
N GLN A 4 -20.47 -15.84 6.03
CA GLN A 4 -20.47 -14.41 6.33
C GLN A 4 -19.18 -13.99 7.03
N VAL A 5 -18.67 -14.84 7.94
CA VAL A 5 -17.41 -14.56 8.62
C VAL A 5 -16.25 -14.58 7.62
N ALA A 6 -16.24 -15.52 6.70
CA ALA A 6 -15.22 -15.59 5.65
C ALA A 6 -15.25 -14.36 4.75
N GLU A 7 -16.45 -13.92 4.33
CA GLU A 7 -16.58 -12.72 3.52
C GLU A 7 -16.08 -11.48 4.24
N LEU A 8 -16.41 -11.32 5.50
CA LEU A 8 -15.94 -10.20 6.30
C LEU A 8 -14.41 -10.21 6.44
N SER A 9 -13.85 -11.38 6.67
CA SER A 9 -12.41 -11.51 6.80
C SER A 9 -11.68 -11.11 5.52
N VAL A 10 -12.20 -11.52 4.37
CA VAL A 10 -11.62 -11.15 3.08
C VAL A 10 -11.74 -9.65 2.84
N ASN A 11 -12.86 -9.04 3.21
CA ASN A 11 -13.05 -7.61 3.06
C ASN A 11 -12.05 -6.82 3.91
N ILE A 12 -11.83 -7.24 5.13
CA ILE A 12 -10.86 -6.59 6.02
C ILE A 12 -9.45 -6.75 5.47
N ALA A 13 -9.09 -7.95 5.05
CA ALA A 13 -7.77 -8.21 4.47
C ALA A 13 -7.55 -7.36 3.21
N GLY A 14 -8.57 -7.22 2.38
CA GLY A 14 -8.48 -6.36 1.20
C GLY A 14 -8.18 -4.91 1.54
N LYS A 15 -8.85 -4.38 2.57
CA LYS A 15 -8.61 -3.00 3.02
C LYS A 15 -7.21 -2.81 3.58
N LEU A 16 -6.71 -3.79 4.32
CA LEU A 16 -5.35 -3.73 4.85
C LEU A 16 -4.33 -3.73 3.72
N LEU A 17 -4.54 -4.55 2.70
CA LEU A 17 -3.66 -4.58 1.53
C LEU A 17 -3.69 -3.26 0.77
N GLU A 18 -4.84 -2.65 0.62
CA GLU A 18 -4.95 -1.33 -0.02
C GLU A 18 -4.13 -0.28 0.70
N GLN A 19 -4.20 -0.25 2.03
CA GLN A 19 -3.43 0.69 2.84
C GLN A 19 -1.93 0.44 2.72
N GLU A 20 -1.52 -0.82 2.68
CA GLU A 20 -0.12 -1.18 2.49
C GLU A 20 0.40 -0.71 1.14
N LEU A 21 -0.37 -0.91 0.08
CA LEU A 21 0.02 -0.47 -1.25
C LEU A 21 0.11 1.04 -1.33
N GLU A 22 -0.79 1.77 -0.69
CA GLU A 22 -0.73 3.23 -0.63
C GLU A 22 0.54 3.70 0.08
N ALA A 23 0.86 3.09 1.21
CA ALA A 23 2.04 3.45 1.97
C ALA A 23 3.32 3.18 1.15
N THR A 24 3.36 2.06 0.46
CA THR A 24 4.49 1.71 -0.40
C THR A 24 4.62 2.71 -1.56
N GLY A 25 3.50 3.09 -2.16
CA GLY A 25 3.49 4.07 -3.24
C GLY A 25 4.02 5.43 -2.80
N LYS A 26 3.62 5.87 -1.61
CA LYS A 26 4.10 7.14 -1.04
C LYS A 26 5.60 7.08 -0.75
N GLN A 27 6.07 5.99 -0.18
CA GLN A 27 7.50 5.81 0.07
C GLN A 27 8.31 5.81 -1.21
N LYS A 28 7.81 5.13 -2.22
CA LYS A 28 8.47 5.09 -3.52
C LYS A 28 8.57 6.48 -4.14
N ALA A 29 7.52 7.27 -4.04
CA ALA A 29 7.52 8.63 -4.54
C ALA A 29 8.57 9.50 -3.84
N ILE A 30 8.70 9.35 -2.53
CA ILE A 30 9.69 10.08 -1.74
C ILE A 30 11.10 9.65 -2.15
N ILE A 31 11.34 8.37 -2.29
CA ILE A 31 12.65 7.85 -2.70
C ILE A 31 13.01 8.35 -4.09
N ASP A 32 12.08 8.30 -5.02
CA ASP A 32 12.31 8.81 -6.38
C ASP A 32 12.68 10.29 -6.38
N ARG A 33 12.03 11.06 -5.52
CA ARG A 33 12.29 12.48 -5.37
C ARG A 33 13.71 12.72 -4.86
N TYR A 34 14.12 11.99 -3.85
CA TYR A 34 15.49 12.10 -3.32
C TYR A 34 16.53 11.70 -4.36
N LEU A 35 16.26 10.65 -5.11
CA LEU A 35 17.18 10.22 -6.16
C LEU A 35 17.33 11.27 -7.24
N GLN A 36 16.25 11.95 -7.59
CA GLN A 36 16.33 13.06 -8.56
C GLN A 36 17.17 14.21 -8.03
N GLU A 37 17.05 14.54 -6.76
CA GLU A 37 17.82 15.61 -6.15
C GLU A 37 19.31 15.28 -6.11
N VAL A 38 19.64 14.02 -5.84
CA VAL A 38 21.04 13.59 -5.74
C VAL A 38 21.67 13.43 -7.12
N ASN A 39 20.90 13.10 -8.12
CA ASN A 39 21.38 12.75 -9.44
C ASN A 39 21.11 13.85 -10.47
N PHE A 40 21.26 15.08 -10.10
CA PHE A 40 20.94 16.19 -11.01
C PHE A 40 22.18 16.67 -11.74
N ASN A 41 22.92 15.84 -12.22
CA ASN A 41 23.99 16.22 -13.09
C ASN A 41 23.53 16.17 -14.53
#